data_431c882260861a6f1ee12e4ef928fd9f
#
_entry.id   431c882260861a6f1ee12e4ef928fd9f
#
_cell.length_a   1.000
_cell.length_b   1.000
_cell.length_c   1.000
_cell.angle_alpha   90.00
_cell.angle_beta   90.00
_cell.angle_gamma   90.00
#
_symmetry.space_group_name_H-M   'P 1'
#
loop_
_entity.id
_entity.type
_entity.pdbx_description
1 polymer ?
#
loop_
_entity_poly.entity_id
_entity_poly.type
_entity_poly.pdbx_seq_one_letter_code
_entity_poly.pdbx_strand_id
1 'polypeptide(L)'
;NNKVFIDNNMSDKYTIIEINTLDRIGLIYELTKKFYLLKLKISSAKILTMGYGINDIFYIQDQKGNKILSNQKIKKLKRTIISILKK
;
A
#
# COMPACT_ATOMS: atom_id res chain seq x y z
N ASN A 1 1.72 -0.30 16.54
CA ASN A 1 0.60 0.44 15.93
C ASN A 1 0.62 0.32 14.42
N ASN A 2 -0.52 -0.01 13.84
CA ASN A 2 -0.67 -0.12 12.40
C ASN A 2 -1.18 1.20 11.85
N LYS A 3 -0.43 1.79 10.92
CA LYS A 3 -0.84 3.05 10.27
C LYS A 3 -0.76 2.86 8.76
N VAL A 4 -1.81 3.30 8.08
CA VAL A 4 -1.89 3.25 6.63
C VAL A 4 -2.30 4.62 6.11
N PHE A 5 -1.47 5.18 5.24
CA PHE A 5 -1.73 6.46 4.59
C PHE A 5 -1.80 6.24 3.09
N ILE A 6 -2.81 6.80 2.46
CA ILE A 6 -2.95 6.76 1.01
C ILE A 6 -3.05 8.19 0.52
N ASP A 7 -2.12 8.59 -0.33
CA ASP A 7 -2.00 9.98 -0.77
C ASP A 7 -1.96 10.09 -2.28
N ASN A 8 -2.72 11.02 -2.83
CA ASN A 8 -2.77 11.32 -4.25
C ASN A 8 -2.24 12.71 -4.60
N ASN A 9 -1.71 13.44 -3.62
CA ASN A 9 -1.28 14.81 -3.85
C ASN A 9 0.23 14.96 -4.02
N MET A 10 1.01 14.02 -3.51
CA MET A 10 2.48 14.12 -3.53
C MET A 10 3.09 13.79 -4.89
N SER A 11 2.40 13.04 -5.71
CA SER A 11 2.89 12.65 -7.03
C SER A 11 1.86 12.93 -8.11
N ASP A 12 2.33 13.38 -9.26
CA ASP A 12 1.46 13.58 -10.43
C ASP A 12 1.07 12.24 -11.08
N LYS A 13 1.86 11.21 -10.87
CA LYS A 13 1.72 9.93 -11.59
C LYS A 13 1.19 8.80 -10.73
N TYR A 14 1.47 8.81 -9.43
CA TYR A 14 1.25 7.65 -8.58
C TYR A 14 0.35 7.96 -7.40
N THR A 15 -0.46 6.98 -7.03
CA THR A 15 -1.07 6.93 -5.71
C THR A 15 -0.01 6.34 -4.79
N ILE A 16 0.27 7.01 -3.67
CA ILE A 16 1.31 6.59 -2.74
C ILE A 16 0.66 5.97 -1.52
N ILE A 17 1.05 4.73 -1.19
CA ILE A 17 0.60 4.04 0.00
C ILE A 17 1.76 3.91 0.95
N GLU A 18 1.61 4.45 2.15
CA GLU A 18 2.61 4.32 3.21
C GLU A 18 2.04 3.45 4.32
N ILE A 19 2.81 2.43 4.73
CA ILE A 19 2.40 1.47 5.74
C ILE A 19 3.44 1.42 6.84
N ASN A 20 3.02 1.74 8.07
CA ASN A 20 3.84 1.61 9.27
C ASN A 20 3.25 0.50 10.12
N THR A 21 4.02 -0.53 10.40
CA THR A 21 3.54 -1.69 11.17
C THR A 21 4.72 -2.46 11.75
N LEU A 22 4.44 -3.41 12.61
CA LEU A 22 5.45 -4.36 13.05
C LEU A 22 5.75 -5.34 11.92
N ASP A 23 7.03 -5.71 11.80
CA ASP A 23 7.42 -6.67 10.77
C ASP A 23 6.95 -8.08 11.15
N ARG A 24 6.62 -8.87 10.14
CA ARG A 24 6.33 -10.29 10.30
C ARG A 24 6.60 -11.04 9.01
N ILE A 25 6.85 -12.32 9.15
CA ILE A 25 7.12 -13.19 8.01
C ILE A 25 5.93 -13.20 7.05
N GLY A 26 6.22 -13.00 5.77
CA GLY A 26 5.21 -13.06 4.71
C GLY A 26 4.39 -11.81 4.51
N LEU A 27 4.62 -10.73 5.29
CA LEU A 27 3.81 -9.52 5.19
C LEU A 27 3.89 -8.89 3.80
N ILE A 28 5.09 -8.71 3.28
CA ILE A 28 5.27 -8.11 1.95
C ILE A 28 4.58 -8.96 0.88
N TYR A 29 4.70 -10.28 0.99
CA TYR A 29 4.04 -11.18 0.05
C TYR A 29 2.51 -11.01 0.08
N GLU A 30 1.94 -10.96 1.29
CA GLU A 30 0.49 -10.79 1.42
C GLU A 30 0.01 -9.47 0.84
N LEU A 31 0.76 -8.39 1.13
CA LEU A 31 0.41 -7.05 0.62
C LEU A 31 0.49 -7.01 -0.90
N THR A 32 1.59 -7.44 -1.48
CA THR A 32 1.78 -7.36 -2.93
C THR A 32 0.84 -8.29 -3.67
N LYS A 33 0.57 -9.47 -3.11
CA LYS A 33 -0.42 -10.38 -3.69
C LYS A 33 -1.80 -9.75 -3.72
N LYS A 34 -2.19 -9.08 -2.63
CA LYS A 34 -3.49 -8.43 -2.58
C LYS A 34 -3.57 -7.27 -3.57
N PHE A 35 -2.52 -6.48 -3.70
CA PHE A 35 -2.48 -5.42 -4.70
C PHE A 35 -2.67 -5.98 -6.10
N TYR A 36 -1.99 -7.09 -6.40
CA TYR A 36 -2.15 -7.77 -7.68
C TYR A 36 -3.61 -8.21 -7.91
N LEU A 37 -4.22 -8.84 -6.90
CA LEU A 37 -5.60 -9.30 -7.00
C LEU A 37 -6.60 -8.15 -7.17
N LEU A 38 -6.28 -6.98 -6.65
CA LEU A 38 -7.08 -5.76 -6.82
C LEU A 38 -6.76 -5.04 -8.13
N LYS A 39 -5.93 -5.63 -8.97
CA LYS A 39 -5.52 -5.07 -10.26
C LYS A 39 -4.77 -3.75 -10.12
N LEU A 40 -3.99 -3.63 -9.07
CA LEU A 40 -3.13 -2.49 -8.86
C LEU A 40 -1.73 -2.82 -9.38
N LYS A 41 -1.14 -1.86 -10.08
CA LYS A 41 0.21 -1.99 -10.59
C LYS A 41 1.16 -1.31 -9.62
N ILE A 42 2.15 -2.04 -9.13
CA ILE A 42 3.22 -1.49 -8.29
C ILE A 42 4.34 -1.03 -9.22
N SER A 43 4.55 0.28 -9.28
CA SER A 43 5.61 0.84 -10.10
C SER A 43 6.95 0.78 -9.38
N SER A 44 6.95 1.07 -8.09
CA SER A 44 8.14 0.95 -7.25
C SER A 44 7.72 0.86 -5.80
N ALA A 45 8.66 0.46 -4.95
CA ALA A 45 8.44 0.37 -3.52
C ALA A 45 9.73 0.70 -2.78
N LYS A 46 9.58 1.34 -1.62
CA LYS A 46 10.69 1.57 -0.68
C LYS A 46 10.37 0.79 0.59
N ILE A 47 11.25 -0.13 0.93
CA ILE A 47 11.07 -1.00 2.09
C ILE A 47 12.11 -0.59 3.12
N LEU A 48 11.67 -0.03 4.25
CA LEU A 48 12.55 0.39 5.33
C LEU A 48 12.23 -0.40 6.59
N THR A 49 13.26 -0.98 7.18
CA THR A 49 13.16 -1.67 8.45
C THR A 49 13.78 -0.77 9.52
N MET A 50 13.03 -0.49 10.60
CA MET A 50 13.50 0.35 11.69
C MET A 50 13.19 -0.35 13.02
N GLY A 51 14.22 -0.97 13.62
CA GLY A 51 14.01 -1.76 14.83
C GLY A 51 13.08 -2.93 14.56
N TYR A 52 11.95 -2.98 15.27
CA TYR A 52 10.96 -4.04 15.09
C TYR A 52 9.91 -3.70 14.04
N GLY A 53 9.92 -2.45 13.58
CA GLY A 53 8.89 -1.97 12.66
C GLY A 53 9.38 -1.83 11.24
N ILE A 54 8.43 -1.66 10.36
CA ILE A 54 8.70 -1.35 8.97
C ILE A 54 7.96 -0.07 8.60
N ASN A 55 8.54 0.66 7.64
CA ASN A 55 7.89 1.77 6.97
C ASN A 55 8.01 1.49 5.48
N ASP A 56 6.95 0.97 4.91
CA ASP A 56 6.92 0.58 3.50
C ASP A 56 6.13 1.61 2.71
N ILE A 57 6.69 2.03 1.58
CA ILE A 57 6.05 3.01 0.70
C ILE A 57 5.91 2.38 -0.68
N PHE A 58 4.67 2.32 -1.18
CA PHE A 58 4.36 1.75 -2.49
C PHE A 58 3.84 2.85 -3.42
N TYR A 59 4.37 2.88 -4.63
CA TYR A 59 3.93 3.79 -5.69
C TYR A 59 3.08 2.99 -6.66
N ILE A 60 1.77 3.23 -6.65
CA ILE A 60 0.83 2.39 -7.40
C ILE A 60 0.03 3.17 -8.44
N GLN A 61 -0.46 2.41 -9.41
CA GLN A 61 -1.35 2.89 -10.46
C GLN A 61 -2.39 1.81 -10.76
N ASP A 62 -3.46 2.18 -11.46
CA ASP A 62 -4.37 1.19 -12.02
C ASP A 62 -3.76 0.54 -13.27
N GLN A 63 -4.48 -0.38 -13.90
CA GLN A 63 -3.98 -1.10 -15.08
C GLN A 63 -3.80 -0.21 -16.30
N LYS A 64 -4.42 0.97 -16.29
CA LYS A 64 -4.29 1.94 -17.38
C LYS A 64 -3.14 2.93 -17.14
N GLY A 65 -2.44 2.82 -16.03
CA GLY A 65 -1.34 3.70 -15.69
C GLY A 65 -1.77 5.00 -15.02
N ASN A 66 -2.97 5.05 -14.44
CA ASN A 66 -3.51 6.22 -13.78
C ASN A 66 -3.50 6.06 -12.27
N LYS A 67 -3.56 7.20 -11.56
CA LYS A 67 -3.74 7.18 -10.10
C LYS A 67 -5.11 6.63 -9.75
N ILE A 68 -5.23 6.10 -8.54
CA ILE A 68 -6.50 5.61 -7.99
C ILE A 68 -7.21 6.81 -7.35
N LEU A 69 -8.13 7.43 -8.05
CA LEU A 69 -8.77 8.65 -7.59
C LEU A 69 -10.15 8.45 -6.97
N SER A 70 -10.76 7.28 -7.17
CA SER A 70 -12.07 6.99 -6.61
C SER A 70 -11.98 6.87 -5.08
N ASN A 71 -12.75 7.69 -4.37
CA ASN A 71 -12.80 7.65 -2.90
C ASN A 71 -13.27 6.30 -2.39
N GLN A 72 -14.20 5.67 -3.09
CA GLN A 72 -14.68 4.33 -2.71
C GLN A 72 -13.58 3.29 -2.81
N LYS A 73 -12.80 3.34 -3.88
CA LYS A 73 -11.68 2.42 -4.07
C LYS A 73 -10.59 2.65 -3.04
N ILE A 74 -10.29 3.91 -2.73
CA ILE A 74 -9.29 4.25 -1.71
C ILE A 74 -9.72 3.75 -0.34
N LYS A 75 -10.97 3.96 0.04
CA LYS A 75 -11.49 3.47 1.32
C LYS A 75 -11.45 1.95 1.41
N LYS A 76 -11.84 1.27 0.34
CA LYS A 76 -11.78 -0.19 0.28
C LYS A 76 -10.35 -0.69 0.40
N LEU A 77 -9.43 -0.04 -0.31
CA LEU A 77 -8.01 -0.40 -0.30
C LEU A 77 -7.44 -0.24 1.11
N LYS A 78 -7.75 0.88 1.77
CA LYS A 78 -7.27 1.13 3.13
C LYS A 78 -7.80 0.07 4.09
N ARG A 79 -9.10 -0.25 4.03
CA ARG A 79 -9.68 -1.30 4.88
C ARG A 79 -9.03 -2.66 4.63
N THR A 80 -8.78 -2.98 3.37
CA THR A 80 -8.15 -4.23 2.99
C THR A 80 -6.73 -4.35 3.57
N ILE A 81 -5.95 -3.28 3.45
CA ILE A 81 -4.59 -3.27 4.01
C ILE A 81 -4.63 -3.41 5.52
N ILE A 82 -5.48 -2.64 6.20
CA ILE A 82 -5.61 -2.70 7.66
C ILE A 82 -5.98 -4.12 8.09
N SER A 83 -6.88 -4.78 7.37
CA SER A 83 -7.28 -6.16 7.65
C SER A 83 -6.08 -7.12 7.58
N ILE A 84 -5.21 -6.94 6.60
CA ILE A 84 -3.99 -7.75 6.49
C ILE A 84 -3.08 -7.50 7.67
N LEU A 85 -2.91 -6.24 8.08
CA LEU A 85 -1.99 -5.88 9.17
C LEU A 85 -2.45 -6.41 10.52
N LYS A 86 -3.74 -6.67 10.70
CA LYS A 86 -4.30 -7.17 11.96
C LYS A 86 -4.15 -8.68 12.17
N LYS A 87 -3.70 -9.41 11.18
CA LYS A 87 -3.57 -10.87 11.29
C LYS A 87 -2.46 -11.30 12.25
#